data_245fd67c45c2276a9699dd429711a06e
#
_entry.id   245fd67c45c2276a9699dd429711a06e
#
_cell.length_a   1.000
_cell.length_b   1.000
_cell.length_c   1.000
_cell.angle_alpha   90.00
_cell.angle_beta   90.00
_cell.angle_gamma   90.00
#
_symmetry.space_group_name_H-M   'P 1'
#
loop_
_entity.id
_entity.type
_entity.pdbx_description
1 polymer ?
#
loop_
_entity_poly.entity_id
_entity_poly.type
_entity_poly.pdbx_seq_one_letter_code
_entity_poly.pdbx_strand_id
1 'polypeptide(L)'
;MKVISVKFKENGRSYYFDPCDFEIKEGDYVIVTTARGTECGEVVRASHEVPGFSREVKPVIRVADAVDIRRMRQNRADVQQAYTICEQRIAAHGLKMKLVDAEYTLDRSKLVFYFTADNRVDFRELVKDLASQFHTRIELRQIGVRDESKMLGGLGLCGQPFCCSRFLKNFQPVSIKMAKEQGLSLNPAKISGACGRLMCCLAYEQKRSEERR
;
A
#
# COMPACT_ATOMS: atom_id res chain seq x y z
N MET A 1 15.40 4.50 20.84
CA MET A 1 14.87 5.65 20.09
C MET A 1 13.38 5.73 20.34
N LYS A 2 12.88 6.91 20.75
CA LYS A 2 11.44 7.14 20.92
C LYS A 2 10.77 7.30 19.55
N VAL A 3 9.68 6.59 19.32
CA VAL A 3 8.91 6.65 18.07
C VAL A 3 7.42 6.55 18.37
N ILE A 4 6.60 7.07 17.46
CA ILE A 4 5.15 6.81 17.43
C ILE A 4 4.85 5.89 16.25
N SER A 5 3.74 5.16 16.34
CA SER A 5 3.24 4.33 15.24
C SER A 5 2.06 5.02 14.59
N VAL A 6 2.18 5.35 13.30
CA VAL A 6 1.17 6.08 12.54
C VAL A 6 0.60 5.21 11.42
N LYS A 7 -0.69 5.28 11.20
CA LYS A 7 -1.45 4.53 10.20
C LYS A 7 -2.18 5.49 9.27
N PHE A 8 -2.11 5.23 7.97
CA PHE A 8 -2.72 6.10 6.94
C PHE A 8 -4.06 5.55 6.39
N LYS A 9 -4.27 4.23 6.47
CA LYS A 9 -5.51 3.54 6.06
C LYS A 9 -5.95 2.61 7.16
N GLU A 10 -7.25 2.42 7.37
CA GLU A 10 -7.82 1.58 8.45
C GLU A 10 -7.20 0.18 8.50
N ASN A 11 -7.10 -0.50 7.37
CA ASN A 11 -6.49 -1.82 7.24
C ASN A 11 -5.01 -1.75 6.78
N GLY A 12 -4.39 -0.56 6.86
CA GLY A 12 -3.01 -0.33 6.46
C GLY A 12 -2.00 -0.74 7.53
N ARG A 13 -0.72 -0.73 7.14
CA ARG A 13 0.40 -0.90 8.07
C ARG A 13 0.63 0.36 8.86
N SER A 14 1.11 0.22 10.09
CA SER A 14 1.69 1.32 10.85
C SER A 14 3.16 1.54 10.45
N TYR A 15 3.56 2.79 10.49
CA TYR A 15 4.91 3.26 10.22
C TYR A 15 5.43 4.03 11.41
N TYR A 16 6.74 3.97 11.64
CA TYR A 16 7.37 4.69 12.73
C TYR A 16 7.75 6.10 12.30
N PHE A 17 7.46 7.07 13.17
CA PHE A 17 7.85 8.46 13.03
C PHE A 17 8.41 8.97 14.34
N ASP A 18 9.31 9.97 14.26
CA ASP A 18 9.84 10.65 15.42
C ASP A 18 8.79 11.67 15.91
N PRO A 19 8.30 11.56 17.15
CA PRO A 19 7.33 12.51 17.69
C PRO A 19 7.93 13.91 17.92
N CYS A 20 9.25 14.09 17.83
CA CYS A 20 9.95 15.32 18.23
C CYS A 20 9.53 15.73 19.65
N ASP A 21 9.21 17.03 19.83
CA ASP A 21 8.79 17.60 21.11
C ASP A 21 7.25 17.63 21.29
N PHE A 22 6.51 16.99 20.38
CA PHE A 22 5.05 16.98 20.45
C PHE A 22 4.54 15.94 21.47
N GLU A 23 3.62 16.36 22.33
CA GLU A 23 2.82 15.45 23.16
C GLU A 23 1.71 14.82 22.32
N ILE A 24 1.93 13.59 21.87
CA ILE A 24 1.04 12.87 20.97
C ILE A 24 0.46 11.67 21.68
N LYS A 25 -0.88 11.54 21.63
CA LYS A 25 -1.64 10.44 22.23
C LYS A 25 -2.12 9.47 21.14
N GLU A 26 -2.52 8.27 21.56
CA GLU A 26 -3.21 7.32 20.69
C GLU A 26 -4.57 7.90 20.25
N GLY A 27 -4.87 7.77 18.94
CA GLY A 27 -6.06 8.36 18.33
C GLY A 27 -5.86 9.79 17.79
N ASP A 28 -4.75 10.45 18.13
CA ASP A 28 -4.42 11.75 17.52
C ASP A 28 -4.08 11.57 16.03
N TYR A 29 -4.28 12.64 15.28
CA TYR A 29 -3.85 12.71 13.89
C TYR A 29 -2.60 13.58 13.77
N VAL A 30 -1.66 13.14 12.95
CA VAL A 30 -0.38 13.86 12.73
C VAL A 30 -0.13 14.07 11.23
N ILE A 31 0.53 15.17 10.95
CA ILE A 31 1.00 15.50 9.61
C ILE A 31 2.45 15.09 9.50
N VAL A 32 2.76 14.29 8.49
CA VAL A 32 4.09 13.74 8.25
C VAL A 32 4.46 13.82 6.77
N THR A 33 5.77 13.84 6.48
CA THR A 33 6.26 13.73 5.10
C THR A 33 6.59 12.28 4.77
N THR A 34 5.96 11.76 3.73
CA THR A 34 6.24 10.43 3.18
C THR A 34 6.90 10.52 1.80
N ALA A 35 7.16 9.39 1.17
CA ALA A 35 7.58 9.37 -0.24
C ALA A 35 6.51 9.87 -1.23
N ARG A 36 5.25 9.97 -0.79
CA ARG A 36 4.12 10.45 -1.60
C ARG A 36 3.86 11.96 -1.45
N GLY A 37 4.46 12.57 -0.45
CA GLY A 37 4.25 13.96 -0.06
C GLY A 37 3.81 14.07 1.39
N THR A 38 3.12 15.15 1.71
CA THR A 38 2.54 15.39 3.03
C THR A 38 1.25 14.59 3.21
N GLU A 39 1.21 13.76 4.25
CA GLU A 39 0.07 12.89 4.57
C GLU A 39 -0.40 13.13 6.01
N CYS A 40 -1.70 12.94 6.22
CA CYS A 40 -2.30 12.93 7.55
C CYS A 40 -2.54 11.47 7.96
N GLY A 41 -2.00 11.07 9.10
CA GLY A 41 -2.13 9.71 9.62
C GLY A 41 -2.60 9.68 11.05
N GLU A 42 -3.28 8.60 11.44
CA GLU A 42 -3.76 8.34 12.80
C GLU A 42 -2.66 7.65 13.62
N VAL A 43 -2.44 8.11 14.83
CA VAL A 43 -1.50 7.53 15.78
C VAL A 43 -2.16 6.33 16.46
N VAL A 44 -1.68 5.14 16.14
CA VAL A 44 -2.18 3.87 16.69
C VAL A 44 -1.39 3.41 17.92
N ARG A 45 -0.24 4.01 18.18
CA ARG A 45 0.53 3.83 19.41
C ARG A 45 1.31 5.08 19.71
N ALA A 46 1.12 5.60 20.91
CA ALA A 46 1.82 6.76 21.42
C ALA A 46 3.34 6.53 21.54
N SER A 47 4.07 7.51 22.02
CA SER A 47 5.53 7.45 22.12
C SER A 47 6.00 6.22 22.91
N HIS A 48 6.82 5.39 22.28
CA HIS A 48 7.40 4.17 22.86
C HIS A 48 8.81 3.95 22.35
N GLU A 49 9.59 3.19 23.09
CA GLU A 49 10.94 2.83 22.70
C GLU A 49 10.94 1.55 21.86
N VAL A 50 11.67 1.58 20.74
CA VAL A 50 11.91 0.39 19.90
C VAL A 50 13.40 0.04 20.02
N PRO A 51 13.75 -1.02 20.79
CA PRO A 51 15.14 -1.46 20.90
C PRO A 51 15.66 -1.99 19.57
N GLY A 52 16.91 -1.71 19.24
CA GLY A 52 17.56 -2.21 18.02
C GLY A 52 17.09 -1.57 16.70
N PHE A 53 16.30 -0.50 16.77
CA PHE A 53 15.87 0.21 15.58
C PHE A 53 16.95 1.22 15.15
N SER A 54 17.67 0.88 14.06
CA SER A 54 18.81 1.66 13.53
C SER A 54 18.49 2.47 12.28
N ARG A 55 17.22 2.52 11.86
CA ARG A 55 16.82 3.27 10.67
C ARG A 55 16.50 4.71 11.04
N GLU A 56 16.90 5.63 10.17
CA GLU A 56 16.47 7.03 10.25
C GLU A 56 14.93 7.11 10.15
N VAL A 57 14.31 7.77 11.11
CA VAL A 57 12.88 7.95 11.22
C VAL A 57 12.57 9.39 10.83
N LYS A 58 11.58 9.58 9.95
CA LYS A 58 11.15 10.92 9.59
C LYS A 58 10.41 11.57 10.76
N PRO A 59 10.61 12.88 10.97
CA PRO A 59 9.93 13.61 12.03
C PRO A 59 8.45 13.84 11.70
N VAL A 60 7.64 14.00 12.74
CA VAL A 60 6.31 14.59 12.67
C VAL A 60 6.48 16.08 12.39
N ILE A 61 5.74 16.61 11.40
CA ILE A 61 5.76 18.04 11.08
C ILE A 61 4.98 18.82 12.13
N ARG A 62 3.76 18.34 12.44
CA ARG A 62 2.86 18.89 13.46
C ARG A 62 1.71 17.94 13.78
N VAL A 63 1.01 18.20 14.84
CA VAL A 63 -0.29 17.57 15.12
C VAL A 63 -1.32 18.15 14.14
N ALA A 64 -2.21 17.31 13.64
CA ALA A 64 -3.25 17.72 12.71
C ALA A 64 -4.34 18.51 13.42
N ASP A 65 -4.80 19.57 12.81
CA ASP A 65 -5.93 20.34 13.30
C ASP A 65 -7.28 19.82 12.75
N ALA A 66 -8.38 20.42 13.20
CA ALA A 66 -9.72 20.04 12.76
C ALA A 66 -9.94 20.25 11.24
N VAL A 67 -9.21 21.19 10.63
CA VAL A 67 -9.28 21.47 9.19
C VAL A 67 -8.60 20.36 8.40
N ASP A 68 -7.43 19.92 8.85
CA ASP A 68 -6.70 18.80 8.24
C ASP A 68 -7.53 17.51 8.27
N ILE A 69 -8.10 17.20 9.42
CA ILE A 69 -8.94 15.99 9.61
C ILE A 69 -10.17 16.05 8.70
N ARG A 70 -10.82 17.21 8.59
CA ARG A 70 -11.95 17.41 7.70
C ARG A 70 -11.53 17.23 6.24
N ARG A 71 -10.41 17.81 5.83
CA ARG A 71 -9.86 17.68 4.48
C ARG A 71 -9.51 16.24 4.16
N MET A 72 -8.88 15.53 5.08
CA MET A 72 -8.56 14.10 4.91
C MET A 72 -9.85 13.26 4.70
N ARG A 73 -10.89 13.51 5.50
CA ARG A 73 -12.18 12.81 5.37
C ARG A 73 -12.86 13.14 4.04
N GLN A 74 -12.85 14.39 3.64
CA GLN A 74 -13.41 14.82 2.36
C GLN A 74 -12.66 14.19 1.19
N ASN A 75 -11.32 14.17 1.22
CA ASN A 75 -10.50 13.52 0.21
C ASN A 75 -10.85 12.03 0.08
N ARG A 76 -11.06 11.32 1.19
CA ARG A 76 -11.48 9.91 1.18
C ARG A 76 -12.85 9.70 0.55
N ALA A 77 -13.80 10.60 0.80
CA ALA A 77 -15.13 10.54 0.19
C ALA A 77 -15.06 10.79 -1.32
N ASP A 78 -14.30 11.80 -1.74
CA ASP A 78 -14.19 12.19 -3.16
C ASP A 78 -13.41 11.17 -4.00
N VAL A 79 -12.52 10.38 -3.38
CA VAL A 79 -11.77 9.31 -4.06
C VAL A 79 -12.70 8.30 -4.71
N GLN A 80 -13.82 7.94 -4.09
CA GLN A 80 -14.75 6.97 -4.66
C GLN A 80 -15.36 7.46 -5.98
N GLN A 81 -15.72 8.73 -6.02
CA GLN A 81 -16.23 9.35 -7.26
C GLN A 81 -15.13 9.43 -8.32
N ALA A 82 -13.91 9.85 -7.91
CA ALA A 82 -12.77 9.91 -8.83
C ALA A 82 -12.42 8.54 -9.41
N TYR A 83 -12.51 7.49 -8.61
CA TYR A 83 -12.30 6.11 -9.05
C TYR A 83 -13.30 5.72 -10.15
N THR A 84 -14.60 5.93 -9.92
CA THR A 84 -15.66 5.59 -10.88
C THR A 84 -15.48 6.37 -12.19
N ILE A 85 -15.19 7.66 -12.12
CA ILE A 85 -14.94 8.49 -13.31
C ILE A 85 -13.72 7.96 -14.09
N CYS A 86 -12.63 7.67 -13.40
CA CYS A 86 -11.43 7.15 -14.05
C CYS A 86 -11.69 5.81 -14.73
N GLU A 87 -12.43 4.90 -14.11
CA GLU A 87 -12.80 3.61 -14.69
C GLU A 87 -13.64 3.77 -15.98
N GLN A 88 -14.62 4.68 -15.97
CA GLN A 88 -15.39 5.01 -17.16
C GLN A 88 -14.52 5.59 -18.30
N ARG A 89 -13.55 6.46 -17.96
CA ARG A 89 -12.63 7.03 -18.95
C ARG A 89 -11.66 6.00 -19.51
N ILE A 90 -11.15 5.09 -18.68
CA ILE A 90 -10.33 3.96 -19.13
C ILE A 90 -11.10 3.12 -20.17
N ALA A 91 -12.37 2.82 -19.91
CA ALA A 91 -13.22 2.10 -20.82
C ALA A 91 -13.48 2.88 -22.13
N ALA A 92 -13.76 4.18 -22.03
CA ALA A 92 -13.98 5.05 -23.19
C ALA A 92 -12.76 5.17 -24.11
N HIS A 93 -11.55 5.20 -23.53
CA HIS A 93 -10.29 5.20 -24.28
C HIS A 93 -9.86 3.79 -24.74
N GLY A 94 -10.60 2.73 -24.41
CA GLY A 94 -10.29 1.36 -24.81
C GLY A 94 -8.97 0.83 -24.27
N LEU A 95 -8.49 1.34 -23.11
CA LEU A 95 -7.19 0.98 -22.55
C LEU A 95 -7.26 -0.37 -21.82
N LYS A 96 -6.32 -1.26 -22.14
CA LYS A 96 -6.18 -2.57 -21.48
C LYS A 96 -5.42 -2.42 -20.16
N MET A 97 -6.06 -1.82 -19.17
CA MET A 97 -5.54 -1.64 -17.81
C MET A 97 -6.67 -1.79 -16.79
N LYS A 98 -6.33 -2.26 -15.61
CA LYS A 98 -7.27 -2.42 -14.49
C LYS A 98 -6.92 -1.40 -13.42
N LEU A 99 -7.87 -0.53 -13.10
CA LEU A 99 -7.74 0.38 -11.97
C LEU A 99 -7.84 -0.41 -10.66
N VAL A 100 -6.96 -0.10 -9.70
CA VAL A 100 -6.88 -0.81 -8.41
C VAL A 100 -7.26 0.10 -7.26
N ASP A 101 -6.75 1.34 -7.24
CA ASP A 101 -7.01 2.30 -6.17
C ASP A 101 -6.77 3.72 -6.67
N ALA A 102 -7.28 4.70 -5.93
CA ALA A 102 -7.02 6.12 -6.17
C ALA A 102 -6.75 6.82 -4.84
N GLU A 103 -6.03 7.93 -4.87
CA GLU A 103 -5.65 8.66 -3.66
C GLU A 103 -5.37 10.13 -3.96
N TYR A 104 -6.00 11.04 -3.22
CA TYR A 104 -5.65 12.46 -3.18
C TYR A 104 -4.50 12.69 -2.19
N THR A 105 -3.54 13.55 -2.55
CA THR A 105 -2.66 14.15 -1.55
C THR A 105 -3.48 15.01 -0.58
N LEU A 106 -2.98 15.21 0.64
CA LEU A 106 -3.71 15.98 1.67
C LEU A 106 -4.06 17.39 1.19
N ASP A 107 -3.15 18.04 0.47
CA ASP A 107 -3.27 19.39 -0.09
C ASP A 107 -4.07 19.44 -1.39
N ARG A 108 -4.53 18.28 -1.92
CA ARG A 108 -5.18 18.13 -3.23
C ARG A 108 -4.35 18.56 -4.43
N SER A 109 -3.05 18.76 -4.27
CA SER A 109 -2.18 19.11 -5.38
C SER A 109 -2.04 18.00 -6.42
N LYS A 110 -2.31 16.74 -6.01
CA LYS A 110 -2.21 15.56 -6.86
C LYS A 110 -3.34 14.57 -6.59
N LEU A 111 -3.77 13.92 -7.67
CA LEU A 111 -4.61 12.72 -7.63
C LEU A 111 -3.84 11.57 -8.29
N VAL A 112 -3.55 10.54 -7.50
CA VAL A 112 -2.78 9.38 -7.92
C VAL A 112 -3.72 8.22 -8.16
N PHE A 113 -3.64 7.60 -9.33
CA PHE A 113 -4.37 6.38 -9.67
C PHE A 113 -3.39 5.21 -9.77
N TYR A 114 -3.68 4.13 -9.08
CA TYR A 114 -2.90 2.89 -9.12
C TYR A 114 -3.57 1.89 -10.05
N PHE A 115 -2.81 1.33 -10.98
CA PHE A 115 -3.34 0.38 -11.94
C PHE A 115 -2.40 -0.79 -12.20
N THR A 116 -2.96 -1.88 -12.70
CA THR A 116 -2.21 -3.01 -13.26
C THR A 116 -2.47 -3.13 -14.75
N ALA A 117 -1.46 -3.57 -15.49
CA ALA A 117 -1.56 -3.88 -16.92
C ALA A 117 -0.49 -4.91 -17.28
N ASP A 118 -0.82 -5.81 -18.23
CA ASP A 118 0.12 -6.84 -18.70
C ASP A 118 1.22 -6.26 -19.58
N ASN A 119 0.90 -5.22 -20.33
CA ASN A 119 1.78 -4.55 -21.29
C ASN A 119 1.91 -3.06 -20.97
N ARG A 120 2.83 -2.40 -21.67
CA ARG A 120 2.95 -0.95 -21.61
C ARG A 120 1.71 -0.29 -22.21
N VAL A 121 1.09 0.59 -21.44
CA VAL A 121 -0.12 1.34 -21.83
C VAL A 121 0.25 2.78 -22.17
N ASP A 122 -0.25 3.30 -23.26
CA ASP A 122 -0.16 4.73 -23.55
C ASP A 122 -1.41 5.44 -23.00
N PHE A 123 -1.21 6.14 -21.91
CA PHE A 123 -2.28 6.83 -21.17
C PHE A 123 -2.23 8.36 -21.29
N ARG A 124 -1.49 8.91 -22.28
CA ARG A 124 -1.32 10.37 -22.43
C ARG A 124 -2.64 11.12 -22.59
N GLU A 125 -3.53 10.58 -23.42
CA GLU A 125 -4.85 11.18 -23.65
C GLU A 125 -5.76 11.01 -22.41
N LEU A 126 -5.71 9.86 -21.76
CA LEU A 126 -6.42 9.64 -20.50
C LEU A 126 -5.98 10.66 -19.40
N VAL A 127 -4.68 10.94 -19.28
CA VAL A 127 -4.17 11.93 -18.31
C VAL A 127 -4.69 13.33 -18.60
N LYS A 128 -4.73 13.75 -19.86
CA LYS A 128 -5.28 15.06 -20.27
C LYS A 128 -6.77 15.17 -19.92
N ASP A 129 -7.53 14.13 -20.25
CA ASP A 129 -8.97 14.07 -19.98
C ASP A 129 -9.26 14.12 -18.47
N LEU A 130 -8.57 13.30 -17.67
CA LEU A 130 -8.70 13.32 -16.21
C LEU A 130 -8.23 14.66 -15.60
N ALA A 131 -7.15 15.27 -16.12
CA ALA A 131 -6.68 16.57 -15.63
C ALA A 131 -7.69 17.68 -15.90
N SER A 132 -8.36 17.66 -17.07
CA SER A 132 -9.43 18.63 -17.38
C SER A 132 -10.65 18.43 -16.48
N GLN A 133 -10.97 17.20 -16.10
CA GLN A 133 -12.11 16.85 -15.26
C GLN A 133 -11.91 17.23 -13.80
N PHE A 134 -10.71 16.94 -13.26
CA PHE A 134 -10.43 17.13 -11.83
C PHE A 134 -9.70 18.43 -11.48
N HIS A 135 -9.22 19.17 -12.48
CA HIS A 135 -8.43 20.39 -12.30
C HIS A 135 -7.25 20.22 -11.33
N THR A 136 -6.65 19.03 -11.33
CA THR A 136 -5.60 18.59 -10.42
C THR A 136 -4.54 17.82 -11.19
N ARG A 137 -3.30 17.85 -10.73
CA ARG A 137 -2.23 17.04 -11.35
C ARG A 137 -2.54 15.55 -11.21
N ILE A 138 -2.68 14.86 -12.34
CA ILE A 138 -2.94 13.42 -12.39
C ILE A 138 -1.61 12.67 -12.46
N GLU A 139 -1.50 11.63 -11.64
CA GLU A 139 -0.38 10.70 -11.66
C GLU A 139 -0.90 9.27 -11.79
N LEU A 140 -0.52 8.58 -12.85
CA LEU A 140 -0.85 7.18 -13.10
C LEU A 140 0.35 6.31 -12.71
N ARG A 141 0.17 5.42 -11.73
CA ARG A 141 1.20 4.50 -11.24
C ARG A 141 0.85 3.05 -11.55
N GLN A 142 1.64 2.45 -12.41
CA GLN A 142 1.54 1.00 -12.61
C GLN A 142 2.12 0.28 -11.40
N ILE A 143 1.36 -0.67 -10.86
CA ILE A 143 1.75 -1.54 -9.75
C ILE A 143 1.82 -2.99 -10.19
N GLY A 144 2.60 -3.78 -9.50
CA GLY A 144 2.69 -5.22 -9.76
C GLY A 144 1.51 -5.98 -9.16
N VAL A 145 1.17 -7.16 -9.73
CA VAL A 145 0.05 -8.02 -9.27
C VAL A 145 0.14 -8.40 -7.78
N ARG A 146 1.33 -8.46 -7.19
CA ARG A 146 1.49 -8.70 -5.75
C ARG A 146 1.14 -7.46 -4.93
N ASP A 147 1.47 -6.27 -5.43
CA ASP A 147 1.13 -5.02 -4.76
C ASP A 147 -0.38 -4.76 -4.88
N GLU A 148 -1.00 -5.11 -6.00
CA GLU A 148 -2.46 -5.16 -6.13
C GLU A 148 -3.08 -6.04 -5.05
N SER A 149 -2.67 -7.32 -4.97
CA SER A 149 -3.16 -8.25 -3.95
C SER A 149 -2.93 -7.73 -2.52
N LYS A 150 -1.81 -7.06 -2.28
CA LYS A 150 -1.50 -6.44 -0.98
C LYS A 150 -2.41 -5.26 -0.65
N MET A 151 -2.80 -4.47 -1.64
CA MET A 151 -3.71 -3.31 -1.46
C MET A 151 -5.15 -3.77 -1.24
N LEU A 152 -5.61 -4.75 -2.00
CA LEU A 152 -6.96 -5.32 -1.88
C LEU A 152 -7.11 -6.14 -0.59
N GLY A 153 -6.04 -6.77 -0.12
CA GLY A 153 -6.08 -7.68 1.02
C GLY A 153 -6.75 -9.01 0.67
N GLY A 154 -7.01 -9.82 1.69
CA GLY A 154 -7.70 -11.10 1.55
C GLY A 154 -7.02 -12.23 2.31
N LEU A 155 -7.56 -13.44 2.14
CA LEU A 155 -7.07 -14.68 2.77
C LEU A 155 -6.33 -15.54 1.76
N GLY A 156 -5.22 -16.11 2.18
CA GLY A 156 -4.48 -17.11 1.42
C GLY A 156 -5.15 -18.49 1.49
N LEU A 157 -4.63 -19.45 0.71
CA LEU A 157 -5.07 -20.85 0.75
C LEU A 157 -4.91 -21.48 2.14
N CYS A 158 -4.05 -20.93 2.99
CA CYS A 158 -3.84 -21.34 4.39
C CYS A 158 -4.88 -20.75 5.36
N GLY A 159 -5.89 -19.99 4.90
CA GLY A 159 -6.88 -19.32 5.72
C GLY A 159 -6.38 -18.10 6.50
N GLN A 160 -5.10 -17.72 6.33
CA GLN A 160 -4.53 -16.55 6.97
C GLN A 160 -4.52 -15.33 6.03
N PRO A 161 -4.56 -14.11 6.55
CA PRO A 161 -4.37 -12.91 5.74
C PRO A 161 -3.09 -12.97 4.92
N PHE A 162 -3.10 -12.40 3.72
CA PHE A 162 -1.96 -12.44 2.80
C PHE A 162 -0.65 -12.04 3.49
N CYS A 163 0.39 -12.87 3.36
CA CYS A 163 1.72 -12.61 3.94
C CYS A 163 2.26 -11.23 3.52
N CYS A 164 2.03 -10.81 2.27
CA CYS A 164 2.46 -9.51 1.74
C CYS A 164 1.74 -8.33 2.39
N SER A 165 0.49 -8.47 2.84
CA SER A 165 -0.22 -7.42 3.56
C SER A 165 0.12 -7.41 5.04
N ARG A 166 0.37 -8.58 5.66
CA ARG A 166 0.56 -8.72 7.11
C ARG A 166 1.99 -8.43 7.58
N PHE A 167 2.98 -9.22 7.15
CA PHE A 167 4.33 -9.15 7.72
C PHE A 167 5.47 -9.18 6.70
N LEU A 168 5.28 -9.82 5.53
CA LEU A 168 6.35 -10.02 4.58
C LEU A 168 6.61 -8.73 3.77
N LYS A 169 7.73 -8.08 4.06
CA LYS A 169 8.11 -6.80 3.42
C LYS A 169 9.08 -7.00 2.26
N ASN A 170 10.03 -7.92 2.42
CA ASN A 170 11.07 -8.22 1.45
C ASN A 170 10.77 -9.55 0.77
N PHE A 171 10.79 -9.56 -0.56
CA PHE A 171 10.49 -10.75 -1.36
C PHE A 171 11.77 -11.26 -2.00
N GLN A 172 12.11 -12.49 -1.67
CA GLN A 172 13.15 -13.23 -2.37
C GLN A 172 12.57 -13.96 -3.59
N PRO A 173 13.39 -14.28 -4.59
CA PRO A 173 12.98 -15.17 -5.68
C PRO A 173 12.47 -16.51 -5.13
N VAL A 174 11.35 -16.96 -5.67
CA VAL A 174 10.75 -18.25 -5.30
C VAL A 174 10.90 -19.20 -6.46
N SER A 175 11.32 -20.45 -6.20
CA SER A 175 11.46 -21.49 -7.20
C SER A 175 10.55 -22.70 -6.92
N ILE A 176 10.22 -23.44 -7.96
CA ILE A 176 9.46 -24.71 -7.84
C ILE A 176 10.24 -25.75 -7.01
N LYS A 177 11.58 -25.66 -7.01
CA LYS A 177 12.44 -26.54 -6.19
C LYS A 177 12.07 -26.42 -4.70
N MET A 178 11.83 -25.19 -4.20
CA MET A 178 11.41 -24.96 -2.81
C MET A 178 10.09 -25.67 -2.47
N ALA A 179 9.14 -25.72 -3.41
CA ALA A 179 7.89 -26.46 -3.21
C ALA A 179 8.12 -27.97 -3.12
N LYS A 180 9.02 -28.52 -3.95
CA LYS A 180 9.42 -29.94 -3.88
C LYS A 180 10.08 -30.29 -2.55
N GLU A 181 11.02 -29.46 -2.10
CA GLU A 181 11.76 -29.65 -0.85
C GLU A 181 10.86 -29.58 0.38
N GLN A 182 9.77 -28.82 0.30
CA GLN A 182 8.74 -28.72 1.34
C GLN A 182 7.63 -29.77 1.21
N GLY A 183 7.76 -30.72 0.29
CA GLY A 183 6.80 -31.83 0.10
C GLY A 183 5.44 -31.41 -0.43
N LEU A 184 5.36 -30.21 -1.08
CA LEU A 184 4.12 -29.70 -1.61
C LEU A 184 3.82 -30.26 -3.02
N SER A 185 2.54 -30.45 -3.31
CA SER A 185 2.09 -30.79 -4.65
C SER A 185 2.47 -29.70 -5.64
N LEU A 186 3.00 -30.09 -6.80
CA LEU A 186 3.41 -29.14 -7.85
C LEU A 186 2.24 -28.62 -8.69
N ASN A 187 1.00 -28.93 -8.30
CA ASN A 187 -0.17 -28.37 -8.96
C ASN A 187 -0.14 -26.83 -8.84
N PRO A 188 -0.15 -26.08 -9.96
CA PRO A 188 -0.12 -24.63 -9.95
C PRO A 188 -1.17 -23.99 -9.02
N ALA A 189 -2.37 -24.56 -8.93
CA ALA A 189 -3.43 -24.08 -8.04
C ALA A 189 -3.06 -24.18 -6.53
N LYS A 190 -2.17 -25.10 -6.17
CA LYS A 190 -1.74 -25.31 -4.77
C LYS A 190 -0.46 -24.56 -4.39
N ILE A 191 0.34 -24.12 -5.36
CA ILE A 191 1.61 -23.42 -5.12
C ILE A 191 1.59 -21.95 -5.57
N SER A 192 0.49 -21.49 -6.20
CA SER A 192 0.30 -20.08 -6.56
C SER A 192 -0.43 -19.32 -5.46
N GLY A 193 0.00 -18.11 -5.19
CA GLY A 193 -0.73 -17.18 -4.34
C GLY A 193 -1.87 -16.52 -5.10
N ALA A 194 -2.72 -15.77 -4.40
CA ALA A 194 -3.82 -14.99 -4.99
C ALA A 194 -3.35 -13.99 -6.06
N CYS A 195 -2.07 -13.57 -6.01
CA CYS A 195 -1.46 -12.70 -7.02
C CYS A 195 -1.04 -13.44 -8.31
N GLY A 196 -1.34 -14.73 -8.46
CA GLY A 196 -0.95 -15.54 -9.62
C GLY A 196 0.54 -15.94 -9.69
N ARG A 197 1.37 -15.44 -8.77
CA ARG A 197 2.79 -15.82 -8.66
C ARG A 197 2.96 -16.96 -7.65
N LEU A 198 4.11 -17.66 -7.68
CA LEU A 198 4.43 -18.63 -6.65
C LEU A 198 4.30 -18.01 -5.24
N MET A 199 3.78 -18.79 -4.31
CA MET A 199 3.54 -18.36 -2.94
C MET A 199 4.82 -17.86 -2.29
N CYS A 200 4.81 -16.65 -1.77
CA CYS A 200 5.97 -16.03 -1.14
C CYS A 200 6.37 -16.70 0.19
N CYS A 201 5.45 -17.40 0.84
CA CYS A 201 5.74 -18.19 2.04
C CYS A 201 6.69 -19.37 1.75
N LEU A 202 6.79 -19.88 0.53
CA LEU A 202 7.75 -20.92 0.16
C LEU A 202 9.18 -20.50 0.46
N ALA A 203 9.57 -19.31 0.04
CA ALA A 203 10.91 -18.78 0.35
C ALA A 203 11.06 -18.42 1.85
N TYR A 204 9.98 -17.96 2.48
CA TYR A 204 9.99 -17.60 3.91
C TYR A 204 10.17 -18.84 4.81
N GLU A 205 9.52 -19.95 4.46
CA GLU A 205 9.58 -21.21 5.23
C GLU A 205 10.78 -22.10 4.83
N GLN A 206 11.54 -21.73 3.80
CA GLN A 206 12.63 -22.56 3.29
C GLN A 206 13.66 -22.90 4.38
N LYS A 207 14.12 -21.93 5.14
CA LYS A 207 15.09 -22.13 6.23
C LYS A 207 14.58 -23.09 7.30
N ARG A 208 13.31 -22.95 7.69
CA ARG A 208 12.68 -23.86 8.68
C ARG A 208 12.56 -25.28 8.16
N SER A 209 12.39 -25.47 6.86
CA SER A 209 12.35 -26.79 6.23
C SER A 209 13.73 -27.44 6.16
N GLU A 210 14.78 -26.65 6.00
CA GLU A 210 16.18 -27.11 6.03
C GLU A 210 16.62 -27.53 7.44
N GLU A 211 16.20 -26.78 8.48
CA GLU A 211 16.49 -27.09 9.89
C GLU A 211 15.79 -28.39 10.40
N ARG A 212 14.74 -28.86 9.70
CA ARG A 212 13.98 -30.06 10.07
C ARG A 212 14.45 -31.31 9.38
N ARG A 213 15.44 -31.24 8.52
CA ARG A 213 16.10 -32.41 7.84
C ARG A 213 17.39 -32.79 8.54
#